data_7c6d695353613e4c0511cd5640ab19fd
#
_entry.id   7c6d695353613e4c0511cd5640ab19fd
#
_cell.length_a   1.000
_cell.length_b   1.000
_cell.length_c   1.000
_cell.angle_alpha   90.00
_cell.angle_beta   90.00
_cell.angle_gamma   90.00
#
_symmetry.space_group_name_H-M   'P 1'
#
loop_
_entity.id
_entity.type
_entity.pdbx_description
1 polymer ?
#
loop_
_entity_poly.entity_id
_entity_poly.type
_entity_poly.pdbx_seq_one_letter_code
_entity_poly.pdbx_strand_id
1 'polypeptide(L)'
;MSTILFDRVIFGPVHSRRLGLSLGVNLLPTDNKLCNFDCIYCECGWGKHGFKPRFNTREEVRTLLRAKLREMAAAGTPPDVITFAGNGEPTMHPQFEEIISDTIAVRDELCPSAKVSVLSNATMIGRDNVRRALLKVDNTRRINWIPISFAIIFLLTSALPVNYA
;
A
#
# COMPACT_ATOMS: atom_id res chain seq x y z
N MET A 1 -18.89 14.28 2.11
CA MET A 1 -17.65 13.97 1.43
C MET A 1 -17.88 12.73 0.58
N SER A 2 -17.55 12.77 -0.71
CA SER A 2 -17.59 11.58 -1.55
C SER A 2 -16.45 10.66 -1.12
N THR A 3 -16.77 9.42 -0.78
CA THR A 3 -15.78 8.40 -0.40
C THR A 3 -15.25 7.74 -1.68
N ILE A 4 -13.93 7.69 -1.85
CA ILE A 4 -13.28 7.01 -2.98
C ILE A 4 -12.69 5.71 -2.45
N LEU A 5 -13.25 4.58 -2.91
CA LEU A 5 -12.69 3.25 -2.65
C LEU A 5 -12.19 2.66 -3.98
N PHE A 6 -11.08 1.97 -3.92
CA PHE A 6 -10.58 1.19 -5.04
C PHE A 6 -11.33 -0.14 -5.10
N ASP A 7 -12.04 -0.36 -6.19
CA ASP A 7 -12.87 -1.54 -6.46
C ASP A 7 -12.05 -2.75 -6.96
N ARG A 8 -10.72 -2.60 -7.06
CA ARG A 8 -9.81 -3.61 -7.61
C ARG A 8 -8.59 -3.83 -6.73
N VAL A 9 -8.06 -5.05 -6.79
CA VAL A 9 -6.81 -5.45 -6.13
C VAL A 9 -5.61 -4.75 -6.77
N ILE A 10 -5.56 -4.73 -8.10
CA ILE A 10 -4.55 -3.99 -8.87
C ILE A 10 -5.25 -2.87 -9.60
N PHE A 11 -4.81 -1.65 -9.41
CA PHE A 11 -5.43 -0.45 -9.99
C PHE A 11 -4.41 0.49 -10.63
N GLY A 12 -4.86 1.32 -11.54
CA GLY A 12 -4.03 2.20 -12.35
C GLY A 12 -3.61 1.54 -13.65
N PRO A 13 -2.46 1.93 -14.26
CA PRO A 13 -1.46 2.83 -13.69
C PRO A 13 -1.91 4.29 -13.58
N VAL A 14 -1.34 5.04 -12.64
CA VAL A 14 -1.62 6.44 -12.39
C VAL A 14 -0.31 7.25 -12.52
N HIS A 15 -0.36 8.38 -13.21
CA HIS A 15 0.78 9.29 -13.25
C HIS A 15 0.92 10.06 -11.93
N SER A 16 1.99 9.77 -11.20
CA SER A 16 2.36 10.47 -9.98
C SER A 16 3.47 11.48 -10.27
N ARG A 17 3.29 12.73 -9.82
CA ARG A 17 4.32 13.77 -9.96
C ARG A 17 5.65 13.42 -9.28
N ARG A 18 5.63 12.57 -8.24
CA ARG A 18 6.81 12.20 -7.45
C ARG A 18 7.37 10.83 -7.81
N LEU A 19 6.52 9.92 -8.27
CA LEU A 19 6.84 8.50 -8.42
C LEU A 19 6.84 8.04 -9.87
N GLY A 20 6.46 8.93 -10.82
CA GLY A 20 6.29 8.54 -12.22
C GLY A 20 5.02 7.72 -12.44
N LEU A 21 5.08 6.72 -13.32
CA LEU A 21 3.98 5.82 -13.62
C LEU A 21 3.82 4.79 -12.50
N SER A 22 2.80 4.97 -11.67
CA SER A 22 2.57 4.16 -10.46
C SER A 22 1.46 3.13 -10.68
N LEU A 23 1.79 1.84 -10.45
CA LEU A 23 0.81 0.76 -10.41
C LEU A 23 0.43 0.51 -8.95
N GLY A 24 -0.86 0.63 -8.62
CA GLY A 24 -1.37 0.47 -7.27
C GLY A 24 -1.71 -0.98 -6.93
N VAL A 25 -1.43 -1.38 -5.68
CA VAL A 25 -1.78 -2.69 -5.11
C VAL A 25 -2.59 -2.46 -3.84
N ASN A 26 -3.87 -2.85 -3.89
CA ASN A 26 -4.78 -2.81 -2.74
C ASN A 26 -4.86 -4.18 -2.09
N LEU A 27 -4.33 -4.33 -0.88
CA LEU A 27 -4.37 -5.58 -0.10
C LEU A 27 -5.67 -5.74 0.71
N LEU A 28 -6.45 -4.68 0.79
CA LEU A 28 -7.57 -4.53 1.70
C LEU A 28 -8.90 -4.76 0.96
N PRO A 29 -10.02 -4.87 1.66
CA PRO A 29 -11.33 -5.04 1.03
C PRO A 29 -11.59 -4.00 -0.06
N THR A 30 -12.22 -4.41 -1.16
CA THR A 30 -12.54 -3.51 -2.28
C THR A 30 -13.84 -2.72 -2.06
N ASP A 31 -14.65 -3.15 -1.09
CA ASP A 31 -15.96 -2.58 -0.77
C ASP A 31 -15.98 -1.76 0.52
N ASN A 32 -14.86 -1.75 1.26
CA ASN A 32 -14.80 -1.10 2.56
C ASN A 32 -13.40 -0.61 2.93
N LYS A 33 -13.32 0.42 3.78
CA LYS A 33 -12.06 0.85 4.38
C LYS A 33 -11.68 -0.08 5.54
N LEU A 34 -10.44 -0.54 5.55
CA LEU A 34 -9.83 -1.26 6.66
C LEU A 34 -8.54 -0.53 7.09
N CYS A 35 -8.66 0.27 8.12
CA CYS A 35 -7.57 1.06 8.67
C CYS A 35 -7.76 1.18 10.18
N ASN A 36 -6.68 1.27 10.91
CA ASN A 36 -6.69 1.58 12.34
C ASN A 36 -6.63 3.08 12.64
N PHE A 37 -6.73 3.93 11.58
CA PHE A 37 -6.89 5.38 11.69
C PHE A 37 -8.04 5.89 10.83
N ASP A 38 -8.72 6.93 11.34
CA ASP A 38 -9.70 7.72 10.60
C ASP A 38 -9.20 9.15 10.43
N CYS A 39 -8.20 9.33 9.55
CA CYS A 39 -7.65 10.64 9.24
C CYS A 39 -8.69 11.55 8.58
N ILE A 40 -8.81 12.78 9.02
CA ILE A 40 -9.81 13.75 8.51
C ILE A 40 -9.64 14.06 7.01
N TYR A 41 -8.45 13.83 6.46
CA TYR A 41 -8.11 14.03 5.04
C TYR A 41 -8.14 12.74 4.22
N CYS A 42 -8.60 11.61 4.81
CA CYS A 42 -8.62 10.32 4.12
C CYS A 42 -9.71 10.28 3.05
N GLU A 43 -9.30 10.06 1.79
CA GLU A 43 -10.24 9.92 0.67
C GLU A 43 -11.12 8.67 0.78
N CYS A 44 -10.67 7.64 1.49
CA CYS A 44 -11.47 6.44 1.77
C CYS A 44 -12.60 6.67 2.78
N GLY A 45 -12.70 7.88 3.36
CA GLY A 45 -13.71 8.21 4.36
C GLY A 45 -13.47 7.54 5.72
N TRP A 46 -14.56 7.34 6.46
CA TRP A 46 -14.55 6.73 7.78
C TRP A 46 -14.64 5.21 7.71
N GLY A 47 -13.93 4.52 8.60
CA GLY A 47 -14.04 3.07 8.73
C GLY A 47 -15.44 2.65 9.21
N LYS A 48 -15.99 1.58 8.64
CA LYS A 48 -17.24 1.00 9.11
C LYS A 48 -16.94 -0.02 10.21
N HIS A 49 -17.71 0.03 11.30
CA HIS A 49 -17.60 -0.90 12.40
C HIS A 49 -18.43 -2.18 12.15
N GLY A 50 -18.06 -3.28 12.81
CA GLY A 50 -18.88 -4.49 12.88
C GLY A 50 -18.87 -5.38 11.63
N PHE A 51 -18.00 -5.14 10.66
CA PHE A 51 -17.84 -6.07 9.53
C PHE A 51 -16.64 -7.01 9.72
N LYS A 52 -16.73 -8.20 9.14
CA LYS A 52 -15.58 -9.12 9.07
C LYS A 52 -14.77 -8.77 7.82
N PRO A 53 -13.53 -8.27 7.95
CA PRO A 53 -12.74 -7.89 6.80
C PRO A 53 -12.39 -9.13 5.96
N ARG A 54 -12.62 -9.04 4.65
CA ARG A 54 -12.12 -10.00 3.68
C ARG A 54 -10.89 -9.40 3.01
N PHE A 55 -9.72 -9.86 3.40
CA PHE A 55 -8.48 -9.48 2.74
C PHE A 55 -8.39 -10.11 1.34
N ASN A 56 -7.77 -9.40 0.41
CA ASN A 56 -7.38 -9.97 -0.87
C ASN A 56 -6.27 -11.00 -0.63
N THR A 57 -6.42 -12.21 -1.15
CA THR A 57 -5.50 -13.30 -0.85
C THR A 57 -4.12 -13.08 -1.50
N ARG A 58 -3.06 -13.64 -0.89
CA ARG A 58 -1.71 -13.63 -1.44
C ARG A 58 -1.66 -14.10 -2.89
N GLU A 59 -2.35 -15.20 -3.20
CA GLU A 59 -2.37 -15.78 -4.55
C GLU A 59 -3.11 -14.90 -5.55
N GLU A 60 -4.21 -14.29 -5.14
CA GLU A 60 -4.95 -13.34 -5.96
C GLU A 60 -4.10 -12.11 -6.31
N VAL A 61 -3.45 -11.50 -5.31
CA VAL A 61 -2.54 -10.37 -5.52
C VAL A 61 -1.41 -10.74 -6.48
N ARG A 62 -0.75 -11.88 -6.27
CA ARG A 62 0.36 -12.36 -7.09
C ARG A 62 -0.07 -12.59 -8.55
N THR A 63 -1.22 -13.26 -8.74
CA THR A 63 -1.73 -13.60 -10.07
C THR A 63 -2.11 -12.34 -10.86
N LEU A 64 -2.87 -11.44 -10.24
CA LEU A 64 -3.32 -10.20 -10.87
C LEU A 64 -2.15 -9.25 -11.15
N LEU A 65 -1.21 -9.13 -10.22
CA LEU A 65 -0.01 -8.33 -10.40
C LEU A 65 0.84 -8.84 -11.57
N ARG A 66 1.09 -10.16 -11.61
CA ARG A 66 1.85 -10.79 -12.71
C ARG A 66 1.19 -10.56 -14.07
N ALA A 67 -0.12 -10.72 -14.14
CA ALA A 67 -0.88 -10.48 -15.38
C ALA A 67 -0.73 -9.02 -15.83
N LYS A 68 -0.90 -8.06 -14.91
CA LYS A 68 -0.81 -6.63 -15.22
C LYS A 68 0.60 -6.20 -15.61
N LEU A 69 1.63 -6.68 -14.93
CA LEU A 69 3.02 -6.35 -15.29
C LEU A 69 3.41 -6.93 -16.65
N ARG A 70 2.95 -8.13 -17.01
CA ARG A 70 3.14 -8.69 -18.37
C ARG A 70 2.47 -7.84 -19.44
N GLU A 71 1.23 -7.42 -19.20
CA GLU A 71 0.50 -6.52 -20.10
C GLU A 71 1.28 -5.22 -20.32
N MET A 72 1.72 -4.57 -19.24
CA MET A 72 2.45 -3.30 -19.29
C MET A 72 3.83 -3.45 -19.95
N ALA A 73 4.55 -4.53 -19.67
CA ALA A 73 5.84 -4.83 -20.31
C ALA A 73 5.67 -5.06 -21.82
N ALA A 74 4.65 -5.83 -22.22
CA ALA A 74 4.36 -6.09 -23.63
C ALA A 74 3.94 -4.82 -24.39
N ALA A 75 3.27 -3.88 -23.70
CA ALA A 75 2.90 -2.57 -24.25
C ALA A 75 4.08 -1.57 -24.30
N GLY A 76 5.27 -1.93 -23.80
CA GLY A 76 6.43 -1.03 -23.72
C GLY A 76 6.28 0.10 -22.69
N THR A 77 5.35 -0.01 -21.76
CA THR A 77 5.06 1.00 -20.74
C THR A 77 5.13 0.39 -19.32
N PRO A 78 6.30 -0.17 -18.92
CA PRO A 78 6.45 -0.72 -17.57
C PRO A 78 6.24 0.38 -16.53
N PRO A 79 5.78 0.04 -15.30
CA PRO A 79 5.62 1.02 -14.25
C PRO A 79 6.99 1.47 -13.72
N ASP A 80 7.09 2.73 -13.30
CA ASP A 80 8.25 3.22 -12.54
C ASP A 80 8.23 2.73 -11.10
N VAL A 81 7.02 2.50 -10.55
CA VAL A 81 6.84 2.06 -9.17
C VAL A 81 5.58 1.20 -9.01
N ILE A 82 5.68 0.17 -8.19
CA ILE A 82 4.55 -0.63 -7.68
C ILE A 82 4.30 -0.12 -6.26
N THR A 83 3.12 0.46 -6.02
CA THR A 83 2.80 1.14 -4.76
C THR A 83 1.72 0.38 -4.00
N PHE A 84 2.06 -0.13 -2.83
CA PHE A 84 1.08 -0.65 -1.88
C PHE A 84 0.33 0.51 -1.24
N ALA A 85 -0.91 0.66 -1.66
CA ALA A 85 -1.85 1.68 -1.22
C ALA A 85 -3.28 1.12 -1.39
N GLY A 86 -4.30 1.88 -1.04
CA GLY A 86 -5.68 1.46 -1.28
C GLY A 86 -6.60 1.81 -0.13
N ASN A 87 -7.51 0.91 0.20
CA ASN A 87 -8.64 1.15 1.10
C ASN A 87 -8.27 1.03 2.59
N GLY A 88 -7.16 1.63 3.00
CA GLY A 88 -6.74 1.69 4.40
C GLY A 88 -5.24 1.44 4.61
N GLU A 89 -4.87 0.68 5.65
CA GLU A 89 -3.48 0.45 6.05
C GLU A 89 -2.97 -0.91 5.56
N PRO A 90 -2.09 -0.97 4.55
CA PRO A 90 -1.64 -2.23 3.93
C PRO A 90 -0.90 -3.16 4.89
N THR A 91 -0.20 -2.62 5.90
CA THR A 91 0.55 -3.42 6.89
C THR A 91 -0.34 -4.18 7.88
N MET A 92 -1.67 -3.95 7.84
CA MET A 92 -2.65 -4.74 8.58
C MET A 92 -2.88 -6.13 7.96
N HIS A 93 -2.50 -6.32 6.69
CA HIS A 93 -2.68 -7.62 6.02
C HIS A 93 -1.87 -8.71 6.73
N PRO A 94 -2.47 -9.87 7.09
CA PRO A 94 -1.80 -10.92 7.86
C PRO A 94 -0.58 -11.52 7.14
N GLN A 95 -0.61 -11.60 5.81
CA GLN A 95 0.47 -12.12 4.97
C GLN A 95 1.26 -11.00 4.26
N PHE A 96 1.41 -9.84 4.91
CA PHE A 96 2.03 -8.66 4.30
C PHE A 96 3.48 -8.95 3.84
N GLU A 97 4.28 -9.63 4.67
CA GLU A 97 5.68 -9.93 4.34
C GLU A 97 5.82 -10.85 3.13
N GLU A 98 4.99 -11.89 3.07
CA GLU A 98 4.98 -12.85 1.98
C GLU A 98 4.54 -12.20 0.67
N ILE A 99 3.54 -11.32 0.71
CA ILE A 99 3.06 -10.59 -0.46
C ILE A 99 4.13 -9.63 -0.98
N ILE A 100 4.83 -8.92 -0.10
CA ILE A 100 5.96 -8.07 -0.49
C ILE A 100 7.05 -8.90 -1.18
N SER A 101 7.38 -10.07 -0.63
CA SER A 101 8.40 -10.96 -1.21
C SER A 101 7.98 -11.47 -2.60
N ASP A 102 6.73 -11.89 -2.76
CA ASP A 102 6.18 -12.31 -4.06
C ASP A 102 6.18 -11.15 -5.07
N THR A 103 5.81 -9.95 -4.63
CA THR A 103 5.81 -8.76 -5.48
C THR A 103 7.20 -8.44 -6.00
N ILE A 104 8.21 -8.50 -5.14
CA ILE A 104 9.61 -8.28 -5.52
C ILE A 104 10.05 -9.34 -6.55
N ALA A 105 9.74 -10.62 -6.32
CA ALA A 105 10.08 -11.69 -7.25
C ALA A 105 9.42 -11.50 -8.63
N VAL A 106 8.15 -11.14 -8.66
CA VAL A 106 7.41 -10.89 -9.92
C VAL A 106 7.94 -9.63 -10.64
N ARG A 107 8.27 -8.57 -9.87
CA ARG A 107 8.87 -7.35 -10.39
C ARG A 107 10.23 -7.64 -11.02
N ASP A 108 11.11 -8.36 -10.33
CA ASP A 108 12.46 -8.69 -10.80
C ASP A 108 12.44 -9.52 -12.10
N GLU A 109 11.41 -10.37 -12.26
CA GLU A 109 11.20 -11.17 -13.48
C GLU A 109 10.71 -10.32 -14.67
N LEU A 110 9.77 -9.40 -14.45
CA LEU A 110 9.00 -8.76 -15.53
C LEU A 110 9.36 -7.29 -15.77
N CYS A 111 9.70 -6.55 -14.71
CA CYS A 111 9.96 -5.11 -14.75
C CYS A 111 11.06 -4.74 -13.73
N PRO A 112 12.31 -5.20 -13.91
CA PRO A 112 13.37 -5.09 -12.89
C PRO A 112 13.76 -3.64 -12.54
N SER A 113 13.44 -2.67 -13.40
CA SER A 113 13.66 -1.24 -13.14
C SER A 113 12.61 -0.61 -12.23
N ALA A 114 11.43 -1.24 -12.10
CA ALA A 114 10.36 -0.71 -11.26
C ALA A 114 10.75 -0.77 -9.78
N LYS A 115 10.36 0.24 -9.02
CA LYS A 115 10.54 0.28 -7.56
C LYS A 115 9.32 -0.31 -6.85
N VAL A 116 9.52 -0.82 -5.64
CA VAL A 116 8.42 -1.21 -4.75
C VAL A 116 8.33 -0.21 -3.62
N SER A 117 7.14 0.32 -3.38
CA SER A 117 6.86 1.36 -2.40
C SER A 117 5.65 1.00 -1.55
N VAL A 118 5.64 1.41 -0.29
CA VAL A 118 4.51 1.20 0.64
C VAL A 118 4.10 2.56 1.21
N LEU A 119 2.81 2.88 1.11
CA LEU A 119 2.19 3.99 1.82
C LEU A 119 1.58 3.45 3.11
N SER A 120 2.14 3.84 4.24
CA SER A 120 1.74 3.32 5.56
C SER A 120 1.63 4.44 6.59
N ASN A 121 0.69 4.30 7.52
CA ASN A 121 0.60 5.15 8.71
C ASN A 121 1.60 4.74 9.80
N ALA A 122 2.43 3.73 9.54
CA ALA A 122 3.50 3.21 10.39
C ALA A 122 3.07 2.61 11.75
N THR A 123 1.78 2.48 12.06
CA THR A 123 1.33 1.96 13.36
C THR A 123 1.72 0.51 13.63
N MET A 124 1.92 -0.27 12.55
CA MET A 124 2.29 -1.68 12.66
C MET A 124 3.80 -1.93 12.58
N ILE A 125 4.64 -0.88 12.56
CA ILE A 125 6.10 -1.01 12.39
C ILE A 125 6.78 -1.80 13.53
N GLY A 126 6.14 -1.89 14.69
CA GLY A 126 6.60 -2.71 15.81
C GLY A 126 6.48 -4.21 15.59
N ARG A 127 5.70 -4.66 14.57
CA ARG A 127 5.60 -6.08 14.25
C ARG A 127 6.81 -6.53 13.42
N ASP A 128 7.43 -7.63 13.80
CA ASP A 128 8.65 -8.13 13.17
C ASP A 128 8.47 -8.45 11.68
N ASN A 129 7.35 -9.07 11.29
CA ASN A 129 7.04 -9.35 9.89
C ASN A 129 6.87 -8.06 9.06
N VAL A 130 6.24 -7.03 9.62
CA VAL A 130 6.10 -5.74 8.94
C VAL A 130 7.45 -5.07 8.78
N ARG A 131 8.28 -5.06 9.83
CA ARG A 131 9.62 -4.49 9.77
C ARG A 131 10.50 -5.19 8.74
N ARG A 132 10.50 -6.54 8.71
CA ARG A 132 11.24 -7.31 7.70
C ARG A 132 10.75 -7.01 6.28
N ALA A 133 9.44 -6.90 6.06
CA ALA A 133 8.88 -6.54 4.77
C ALA A 133 9.30 -5.14 4.31
N LEU A 134 9.22 -4.15 5.20
CA LEU A 134 9.58 -2.77 4.90
C LEU A 134 11.08 -2.59 4.60
N LEU A 135 11.95 -3.42 5.16
CA LEU A 135 13.37 -3.43 4.84
C LEU A 135 13.69 -3.94 3.43
N LYS A 136 12.78 -4.70 2.81
CA LYS A 136 12.94 -5.23 1.45
C LYS A 136 12.54 -4.24 0.36
N VAL A 137 11.68 -3.24 0.66
CA VAL A 137 11.15 -2.32 -0.34
C VAL A 137 12.04 -1.10 -0.57
N ASP A 138 11.92 -0.50 -1.76
CA ASP A 138 12.85 0.54 -2.22
C ASP A 138 12.63 1.92 -1.55
N ASN A 139 11.41 2.23 -1.12
CA ASN A 139 11.12 3.54 -0.53
C ASN A 139 11.64 3.73 0.89
N THR A 140 11.93 2.66 1.63
CA THR A 140 12.49 2.75 3.00
C THR A 140 13.88 3.36 3.00
N ARG A 141 14.64 3.20 1.94
CA ARG A 141 15.98 3.83 1.79
C ARG A 141 15.92 5.36 1.71
N ARG A 142 14.75 5.94 1.39
CA ARG A 142 14.55 7.40 1.33
C ARG A 142 14.01 7.98 2.64
N ILE A 143 13.36 7.18 3.49
CA ILE A 143 12.86 7.63 4.81
C ILE A 143 14.04 8.00 5.73
N ASN A 144 15.21 7.39 5.58
CA ASN A 144 16.41 7.73 6.33
C ASN A 144 16.94 9.17 6.09
N TRP A 145 16.35 9.92 5.12
CA TRP A 145 16.72 11.30 4.81
C TRP A 145 15.62 12.33 5.14
N ILE A 146 14.44 11.89 5.57
CA ILE A 146 13.45 12.81 6.12
C ILE A 146 13.77 12.97 7.59
N PRO A 147 14.13 14.17 8.07
CA PRO A 147 14.38 14.38 9.50
C PRO A 147 13.19 13.89 10.30
N ILE A 148 13.45 13.20 11.40
CA ILE A 148 12.46 12.66 12.35
C ILE A 148 11.41 13.72 12.73
N SER A 149 11.74 15.00 12.64
CA SER A 149 10.83 16.15 12.78
C SER A 149 9.61 16.13 11.84
N PHE A 150 9.74 15.59 10.60
CA PHE A 150 8.59 15.52 9.66
C PHE A 150 7.66 14.35 9.98
N ALA A 151 8.22 13.21 10.42
CA ALA A 151 7.44 12.06 10.88
C ALA A 151 6.69 12.40 12.18
N ILE A 152 7.31 13.16 13.09
CA ILE A 152 6.70 13.62 14.34
C ILE A 152 5.62 14.68 14.07
N ILE A 153 5.81 15.59 13.13
CA ILE A 153 4.77 16.56 12.73
C ILE A 153 3.59 15.83 12.08
N PHE A 154 3.83 14.81 11.25
CA PHE A 154 2.76 14.00 10.66
C PHE A 154 2.00 13.17 11.71
N LEU A 155 2.69 12.64 12.71
CA LEU A 155 2.09 11.92 13.85
C LEU A 155 1.33 12.87 14.80
N LEU A 156 1.84 14.07 15.06
CA LEU A 156 1.21 15.02 15.98
C LEU A 156 0.03 15.77 15.38
N THR A 157 -0.04 15.92 14.05
CA THR A 157 -1.16 16.59 13.38
C THR A 157 -2.28 15.64 12.94
N SER A 158 -2.05 14.32 12.93
CA SER A 158 -3.00 13.32 12.44
C SER A 158 -3.59 12.39 13.51
N ALA A 159 -3.12 12.46 14.75
CA ALA A 159 -3.56 11.54 15.80
C ALA A 159 -4.34 12.25 16.89
N LEU A 160 -5.65 12.41 16.69
CA LEU A 160 -6.57 12.40 17.82
C LEU A 160 -6.99 10.93 17.99
N PRO A 161 -6.68 10.28 19.13
CA PRO A 161 -7.22 8.96 19.41
C PRO A 161 -8.74 9.07 19.50
N VAL A 162 -9.43 8.35 18.63
CA VAL A 162 -10.88 8.19 18.79
C VAL A 162 -11.05 7.15 19.89
N ASN A 163 -11.34 7.62 21.11
CA ASN A 163 -11.78 6.75 22.20
C ASN A 163 -13.17 6.22 21.83
N TYR A 164 -13.24 4.93 21.54
CA TYR A 164 -14.51 4.22 21.44
C TYR A 164 -14.94 3.83 22.86
N ALA A 165 -15.93 4.52 23.37
CA ALA A 165 -16.77 4.06 24.48
C ALA A 165 -17.90 3.20 23.94
#